data_7c00a662ccd411712ae02e0b2a6f27d1
#
_entry.id   7c00a662ccd411712ae02e0b2a6f27d1
#
_cell.length_a   1.000
_cell.length_b   1.000
_cell.length_c   1.000
_cell.angle_alpha   90.00
_cell.angle_beta   90.00
_cell.angle_gamma   90.00
#
_symmetry.space_group_name_H-M   'P 1'
#
loop_
_entity.id
_entity.type
_entity.pdbx_description
1 polymer ?
#
loop_
_entity_poly.entity_id
_entity_poly.type
_entity_poly.pdbx_seq_one_letter_code
_entity_poly.pdbx_strand_id
1 'polypeptide(L)'
;MLLWGVCVLLFLDVEFTQGVDETSSQRLASLADEFQTWRLSQRPRSATSRNVYTFNDRLKSFNYTRYEHFKDFVDGVYERLVNISEVELPRQDKISFKVLRYTLEAFRDGYQWRFYVNLNPVNFLEGVQKDVTRMTSTPMNTRGDVENYLHRLTLLPQQISEIKESFQQAVQNGTTYHNASMFRLPEQFDQVTNIADDKMSPLYKPFIKSMENNTIGFSDTERQTVIDRATSAIASALDSLRDLKSYLTNDYTTRSGIGVSSLHNGGEYYKACMKAYLSLDTTPDDVHQTGKREVARIEQLMMKIITKQGYNLSIREYFTVVMNQSQYFYNTGEELLEAYRQIIRDVDPTLTKLFKDLPGLPIIVVARPNDGPQGSYSTGTADGRTPGTFTANVLRPGDIPKFGLMALTLHEASPGHHLQISYSLTSNMPSFRQNIVYDMYLDTPVGFPSHASFSEGWALYAEGLGEEVGLYKDDMELMGRYSSEIFRACRLVVDTGMHYFNWDREQAIQYVLNYTAFTYATAATEIDRYITWPGQALTYKMGELKILELRKRAEQRLGNQFNVRDFHAVILQNGRMPLNVLEEIVDDWLENYVPMTTETPTVCSSAESHGRVLSLVLATLFLPVILRSNF
;
A
#
# COMPACT_ATOMS: atom_id res chain seq x y z
N MET A 1 -33.19 -70.09 34.62
CA MET A 1 -34.05 -69.80 33.48
C MET A 1 -33.24 -68.86 32.56
N LEU A 2 -32.84 -69.41 31.44
CA LEU A 2 -32.05 -68.79 30.39
C LEU A 2 -32.89 -67.76 29.60
N LEU A 3 -32.34 -66.61 29.30
CA LEU A 3 -32.81 -65.78 28.22
C LEU A 3 -31.59 -65.31 27.39
N TRP A 4 -31.60 -65.82 26.18
CA TRP A 4 -30.65 -65.50 25.13
C TRP A 4 -30.95 -64.12 24.57
N GLY A 5 -29.93 -63.21 24.54
CA GLY A 5 -29.96 -61.95 23.78
C GLY A 5 -29.15 -62.10 22.49
N VAL A 6 -29.82 -61.96 21.37
CA VAL A 6 -29.25 -62.02 20.03
C VAL A 6 -28.59 -60.69 19.75
N CYS A 7 -27.25 -60.70 19.61
CA CYS A 7 -26.52 -59.56 19.03
C CYS A 7 -26.65 -59.59 17.51
N VAL A 8 -27.38 -58.64 16.95
CA VAL A 8 -27.37 -58.35 15.52
C VAL A 8 -26.17 -57.45 15.25
N LEU A 9 -25.13 -57.99 14.63
CA LEU A 9 -24.03 -57.27 14.05
C LEU A 9 -24.52 -56.62 12.74
N LEU A 10 -24.75 -55.27 12.78
CA LEU A 10 -24.89 -54.45 11.59
C LEU A 10 -23.47 -54.19 11.06
N PHE A 11 -23.11 -54.86 9.99
CA PHE A 11 -21.98 -54.46 9.14
C PHE A 11 -22.37 -53.14 8.44
N LEU A 12 -21.84 -52.04 8.91
CA LEU A 12 -21.79 -50.82 8.15
C LEU A 12 -20.69 -51.00 7.10
N ASP A 13 -21.08 -51.21 5.85
CA ASP A 13 -20.21 -51.01 4.70
C ASP A 13 -19.79 -49.53 4.70
N VAL A 14 -18.61 -49.25 5.21
CA VAL A 14 -17.94 -48.01 4.98
C VAL A 14 -17.43 -48.09 3.54
N GLU A 15 -18.22 -47.59 2.60
CA GLU A 15 -17.68 -47.22 1.29
C GLU A 15 -16.53 -46.24 1.53
N PHE A 16 -15.30 -46.73 1.35
CA PHE A 16 -14.14 -45.87 1.11
C PHE A 16 -14.44 -45.15 -0.19
N THR A 17 -14.98 -43.94 -0.08
CA THR A 17 -14.88 -42.97 -1.17
C THR A 17 -13.41 -42.83 -1.45
N GLN A 18 -12.93 -43.35 -2.58
CA GLN A 18 -11.61 -43.01 -3.12
C GLN A 18 -11.55 -41.50 -3.13
N GLY A 19 -10.71 -40.92 -2.27
CA GLY A 19 -10.45 -39.51 -2.27
C GLY A 19 -9.95 -39.14 -3.68
N VAL A 20 -10.70 -38.29 -4.37
CA VAL A 20 -10.23 -37.72 -5.61
C VAL A 20 -8.92 -37.02 -5.28
N ASP A 21 -7.79 -37.48 -5.85
CA ASP A 21 -6.49 -36.86 -5.63
C ASP A 21 -6.59 -35.39 -5.99
N GLU A 22 -6.34 -34.52 -5.01
CA GLU A 22 -6.43 -33.08 -5.14
C GLU A 22 -5.41 -32.62 -6.19
N THR A 23 -5.86 -31.84 -7.18
CA THR A 23 -4.99 -31.34 -8.25
C THR A 23 -3.94 -30.34 -7.69
N SER A 24 -2.83 -30.14 -8.40
CA SER A 24 -1.81 -29.14 -8.05
C SER A 24 -2.40 -27.74 -7.86
N SER A 25 -3.37 -27.32 -8.68
CA SER A 25 -4.11 -26.05 -8.55
C SER A 25 -4.96 -25.98 -7.28
N GLN A 26 -5.66 -27.06 -6.93
CA GLN A 26 -6.48 -27.11 -5.71
C GLN A 26 -5.61 -27.04 -4.44
N ARG A 27 -4.50 -27.79 -4.42
CA ARG A 27 -3.51 -27.73 -3.32
C ARG A 27 -2.92 -26.33 -3.16
N LEU A 28 -2.57 -25.66 -4.26
CA LEU A 28 -2.07 -24.29 -4.23
C LEU A 28 -3.13 -23.32 -3.68
N ALA A 29 -4.38 -23.42 -4.15
CA ALA A 29 -5.47 -22.56 -3.69
C ALA A 29 -5.71 -22.73 -2.19
N SER A 30 -5.77 -23.98 -1.69
CA SER A 30 -5.93 -24.28 -0.27
C SER A 30 -4.80 -23.69 0.59
N LEU A 31 -3.54 -23.83 0.16
CA LEU A 31 -2.39 -23.23 0.86
C LEU A 31 -2.43 -21.71 0.87
N ALA A 32 -2.81 -21.10 -0.25
CA ALA A 32 -2.93 -19.65 -0.36
C ALA A 32 -4.03 -19.08 0.55
N ASP A 33 -5.16 -19.75 0.65
CA ASP A 33 -6.27 -19.37 1.53
C ASP A 33 -5.93 -19.58 3.01
N GLU A 34 -5.23 -20.66 3.36
CA GLU A 34 -4.69 -20.91 4.70
C GLU A 34 -3.72 -19.79 5.11
N PHE A 35 -2.76 -19.47 4.23
CA PHE A 35 -1.81 -18.39 4.46
C PHE A 35 -2.52 -17.05 4.65
N GLN A 36 -3.46 -16.70 3.77
CA GLN A 36 -4.21 -15.43 3.87
C GLN A 36 -5.04 -15.33 5.15
N THR A 37 -5.73 -16.41 5.52
CA THR A 37 -6.53 -16.46 6.75
C THR A 37 -5.64 -16.28 7.98
N TRP A 38 -4.52 -16.97 8.02
CA TRP A 38 -3.54 -16.80 9.08
C TRP A 38 -2.97 -15.39 9.11
N ARG A 39 -2.59 -14.79 7.97
CA ARG A 39 -2.13 -13.41 7.88
C ARG A 39 -3.13 -12.41 8.45
N LEU A 40 -4.41 -12.57 8.12
CA LEU A 40 -5.48 -11.71 8.63
C LEU A 40 -5.66 -11.88 10.14
N SER A 41 -5.52 -13.10 10.68
CA SER A 41 -5.57 -13.34 12.14
C SER A 41 -4.42 -12.63 12.89
N GLN A 42 -3.23 -12.52 12.27
CA GLN A 42 -2.08 -11.82 12.83
C GLN A 42 -2.20 -10.28 12.70
N ARG A 43 -3.13 -9.79 11.88
CA ARG A 43 -3.36 -8.36 11.61
C ARG A 43 -4.85 -8.00 11.72
N PRO A 44 -5.46 -8.13 12.91
CA PRO A 44 -6.92 -7.99 13.09
C PRO A 44 -7.49 -6.68 12.59
N ARG A 45 -6.76 -5.55 12.78
CA ARG A 45 -7.17 -4.26 12.25
C ARG A 45 -7.14 -4.22 10.70
N SER A 46 -6.14 -4.83 10.09
CA SER A 46 -6.09 -4.96 8.63
C SER A 46 -7.22 -5.84 8.11
N ALA A 47 -7.62 -6.87 8.85
CA ALA A 47 -8.80 -7.68 8.55
C ALA A 47 -10.09 -6.84 8.60
N THR A 48 -10.29 -6.08 9.69
CA THR A 48 -11.44 -5.16 9.84
C THR A 48 -11.54 -4.18 8.67
N SER A 49 -10.43 -3.56 8.26
CA SER A 49 -10.41 -2.58 7.14
C SER A 49 -10.72 -3.22 5.76
N ARG A 50 -10.70 -4.55 5.67
CA ARG A 50 -11.06 -5.34 4.49
C ARG A 50 -12.40 -6.03 4.62
N ASN A 51 -13.22 -5.60 5.57
CA ASN A 51 -14.53 -6.18 5.89
C ASN A 51 -14.48 -7.66 6.34
N VAL A 52 -13.33 -8.12 6.84
CA VAL A 52 -13.19 -9.44 7.49
C VAL A 52 -13.28 -9.22 8.99
N TYR A 53 -14.46 -9.50 9.56
CA TYR A 53 -14.79 -9.17 10.94
C TYR A 53 -14.54 -10.32 11.95
N THR A 54 -14.14 -11.48 11.47
CA THR A 54 -13.87 -12.69 12.27
C THR A 54 -12.86 -12.45 13.42
N PHE A 55 -11.97 -11.47 13.25
CA PHE A 55 -10.90 -11.16 14.22
C PHE A 55 -11.12 -9.82 14.95
N ASN A 56 -12.38 -9.32 14.99
CA ASN A 56 -12.69 -8.04 15.61
C ASN A 56 -12.55 -8.04 17.14
N ASP A 57 -12.46 -9.18 17.75
CA ASP A 57 -12.20 -9.39 19.18
C ASP A 57 -10.71 -9.33 19.56
N ARG A 58 -9.78 -9.18 18.60
CA ARG A 58 -8.33 -9.35 18.79
C ARG A 58 -7.55 -8.10 18.46
N LEU A 59 -6.33 -8.00 19.04
CA LEU A 59 -5.28 -7.05 18.67
C LEU A 59 -4.04 -7.80 18.13
N LYS A 60 -3.20 -7.07 17.36
CA LYS A 60 -1.86 -7.55 16.96
C LYS A 60 -1.03 -7.75 18.22
N SER A 61 -0.37 -8.90 18.40
CA SER A 61 0.65 -9.05 19.43
C SER A 61 1.95 -8.33 19.02
N PHE A 62 2.59 -7.70 20.00
CA PHE A 62 3.94 -7.15 19.89
C PHE A 62 4.97 -7.93 20.70
N ASN A 63 4.59 -9.07 21.29
CA ASN A 63 5.55 -9.96 21.89
C ASN A 63 6.63 -10.29 20.87
N TYR A 64 7.89 -10.01 21.19
CA TYR A 64 9.01 -10.18 20.26
C TYR A 64 9.28 -11.64 19.90
N THR A 65 8.80 -12.61 20.69
CA THR A 65 8.88 -14.04 20.36
C THR A 65 7.86 -14.48 19.30
N ARG A 66 6.92 -13.62 18.89
CA ARG A 66 5.90 -13.93 17.85
C ARG A 66 6.52 -14.45 16.55
N TYR A 67 7.73 -14.01 16.24
CA TYR A 67 8.41 -14.44 15.01
C TYR A 67 8.80 -15.93 15.00
N GLU A 68 8.93 -16.56 16.17
CA GLU A 68 9.15 -18.01 16.30
C GLU A 68 7.92 -18.77 15.83
N HIS A 69 6.74 -18.41 16.32
CA HIS A 69 5.48 -18.98 15.85
C HIS A 69 5.20 -18.69 14.36
N PHE A 70 5.62 -17.50 13.89
CA PHE A 70 5.50 -17.17 12.47
C PHE A 70 6.38 -18.10 11.63
N LYS A 71 7.61 -18.36 12.09
CA LYS A 71 8.56 -19.26 11.42
C LYS A 71 8.01 -20.69 11.30
N ASP A 72 7.48 -21.23 12.39
CA ASP A 72 6.92 -22.58 12.39
C ASP A 72 5.76 -22.72 11.38
N PHE A 73 4.87 -21.73 11.34
CA PHE A 73 3.77 -21.70 10.38
C PHE A 73 4.28 -21.56 8.93
N VAL A 74 5.19 -20.61 8.69
CA VAL A 74 5.74 -20.33 7.35
C VAL A 74 6.50 -21.53 6.82
N ASP A 75 7.32 -22.19 7.64
CA ASP A 75 8.07 -23.38 7.23
C ASP A 75 7.11 -24.51 6.85
N GLY A 76 6.06 -24.76 7.63
CA GLY A 76 5.05 -25.77 7.32
C GLY A 76 4.26 -25.47 6.02
N VAL A 77 3.94 -24.22 5.73
CA VAL A 77 3.31 -23.82 4.45
C VAL A 77 4.31 -23.96 3.29
N TYR A 78 5.56 -23.51 3.49
CA TYR A 78 6.60 -23.58 2.47
C TYR A 78 6.94 -25.01 2.05
N GLU A 79 7.10 -25.94 3.01
CA GLU A 79 7.35 -27.35 2.74
C GLU A 79 6.25 -27.99 1.88
N ARG A 80 4.99 -27.66 2.15
CA ARG A 80 3.86 -28.13 1.33
C ARG A 80 3.82 -27.47 -0.04
N LEU A 81 4.16 -26.17 -0.12
CA LEU A 81 4.19 -25.42 -1.37
C LEU A 81 5.22 -25.97 -2.36
N VAL A 82 6.46 -26.23 -1.92
CA VAL A 82 7.53 -26.72 -2.81
C VAL A 82 7.29 -28.15 -3.30
N ASN A 83 6.38 -28.89 -2.69
CA ASN A 83 5.94 -30.21 -3.15
C ASN A 83 4.84 -30.13 -4.24
N ILE A 84 4.38 -28.93 -4.62
CA ILE A 84 3.47 -28.73 -5.74
C ILE A 84 4.30 -28.63 -7.03
N SER A 85 3.97 -29.41 -8.04
CA SER A 85 4.64 -29.37 -9.35
C SER A 85 4.26 -28.09 -10.10
N GLU A 86 5.18 -27.14 -10.19
CA GLU A 86 4.96 -25.87 -10.90
C GLU A 86 4.65 -26.08 -12.39
N VAL A 87 5.23 -27.12 -13.00
CA VAL A 87 5.02 -27.43 -14.43
C VAL A 87 3.57 -27.75 -14.75
N GLU A 88 2.86 -28.40 -13.81
CA GLU A 88 1.47 -28.78 -13.97
C GLU A 88 0.47 -27.64 -13.78
N LEU A 89 0.93 -26.50 -13.24
CA LEU A 89 0.05 -25.37 -12.95
C LEU A 89 -0.29 -24.58 -14.22
N PRO A 90 -1.54 -24.15 -14.40
CA PRO A 90 -1.90 -23.13 -15.39
C PRO A 90 -1.15 -21.82 -15.15
N ARG A 91 -1.05 -20.99 -16.18
CA ARG A 91 -0.27 -19.74 -16.13
C ARG A 91 -0.58 -18.85 -14.92
N GLN A 92 -1.85 -18.62 -14.60
CA GLN A 92 -2.25 -17.78 -13.47
C GLN A 92 -1.88 -18.40 -12.11
N ASP A 93 -1.95 -19.71 -12.01
CA ASP A 93 -1.55 -20.44 -10.80
C ASP A 93 -0.03 -20.47 -10.65
N LYS A 94 0.74 -20.56 -11.74
CA LYS A 94 2.21 -20.38 -11.71
C LYS A 94 2.59 -19.01 -11.14
N ILE A 95 1.91 -17.94 -11.54
CA ILE A 95 2.14 -16.60 -10.99
C ILE A 95 1.82 -16.59 -9.48
N SER A 96 0.70 -17.18 -9.07
CA SER A 96 0.31 -17.26 -7.66
C SER A 96 1.31 -18.08 -6.85
N PHE A 97 1.78 -19.21 -7.38
CA PHE A 97 2.82 -20.04 -6.79
C PHE A 97 4.12 -19.23 -6.56
N LYS A 98 4.62 -18.53 -7.58
CA LYS A 98 5.84 -17.71 -7.51
C LYS A 98 5.73 -16.57 -6.51
N VAL A 99 4.60 -15.87 -6.49
CA VAL A 99 4.36 -14.78 -5.52
C VAL A 99 4.27 -15.31 -4.09
N LEU A 100 3.56 -16.41 -3.85
CA LEU A 100 3.48 -17.02 -2.53
C LEU A 100 4.83 -17.55 -2.07
N ARG A 101 5.54 -18.28 -2.93
CA ARG A 101 6.89 -18.79 -2.67
C ARG A 101 7.85 -17.66 -2.29
N TYR A 102 7.92 -16.59 -3.09
CA TYR A 102 8.75 -15.44 -2.78
C TYR A 102 8.39 -14.81 -1.43
N THR A 103 7.09 -14.69 -1.14
CA THR A 103 6.60 -14.09 0.12
C THR A 103 7.06 -14.88 1.34
N LEU A 104 7.02 -16.22 1.26
CA LEU A 104 7.48 -17.12 2.33
C LEU A 104 9.02 -17.12 2.44
N GLU A 105 9.74 -17.16 1.31
CA GLU A 105 11.21 -17.10 1.25
C GLU A 105 11.74 -15.79 1.83
N ALA A 106 11.11 -14.65 1.50
CA ALA A 106 11.50 -13.34 2.03
C ALA A 106 11.39 -13.29 3.57
N PHE A 107 10.33 -13.85 4.14
CA PHE A 107 10.22 -13.97 5.59
C PHE A 107 11.33 -14.86 6.17
N ARG A 108 11.59 -16.02 5.56
CA ARG A 108 12.63 -16.98 6.02
C ARG A 108 14.01 -16.36 5.97
N ASP A 109 14.35 -15.65 4.91
CA ASP A 109 15.62 -14.90 4.76
C ASP A 109 15.73 -13.79 5.80
N GLY A 110 14.64 -13.09 6.07
CA GLY A 110 14.57 -11.99 7.01
C GLY A 110 14.60 -12.42 8.48
N TYR A 111 14.21 -13.66 8.81
CA TYR A 111 14.02 -14.14 10.18
C TYR A 111 15.25 -13.96 11.08
N GLN A 112 16.47 -14.07 10.53
CA GLN A 112 17.71 -13.84 11.27
C GLN A 112 17.82 -12.43 11.86
N TRP A 113 17.11 -11.45 11.29
CA TRP A 113 17.10 -10.04 11.70
C TRP A 113 15.99 -9.68 12.70
N ARG A 114 15.26 -10.66 13.24
CA ARG A 114 14.09 -10.45 14.12
C ARG A 114 14.38 -9.70 15.43
N PHE A 115 15.64 -9.50 15.78
CA PHE A 115 16.08 -8.79 16.97
C PHE A 115 16.79 -7.46 16.65
N TYR A 116 16.44 -6.83 15.53
CA TYR A 116 16.96 -5.54 15.08
C TYR A 116 15.96 -4.41 15.27
N VAL A 117 15.81 -3.53 14.27
CA VAL A 117 14.98 -2.31 14.35
C VAL A 117 13.50 -2.62 14.62
N ASN A 118 13.01 -3.77 14.20
CA ASN A 118 11.65 -4.26 14.46
C ASN A 118 11.30 -4.45 15.95
N LEU A 119 12.31 -4.47 16.84
CA LEU A 119 12.09 -4.43 18.30
C LEU A 119 11.63 -3.05 18.80
N ASN A 120 11.57 -2.06 17.95
CA ASN A 120 11.14 -0.71 18.29
C ASN A 120 9.78 -0.38 17.61
N PRO A 121 8.66 -0.92 18.10
CA PRO A 121 7.40 -0.93 17.36
C PRO A 121 6.63 0.41 17.37
N VAL A 122 7.24 1.48 17.83
CA VAL A 122 6.69 2.84 17.85
C VAL A 122 7.73 3.83 17.37
N ASN A 123 7.37 4.66 16.39
CA ASN A 123 8.16 5.78 15.91
C ASN A 123 7.22 6.89 15.43
N PHE A 124 7.73 8.04 15.00
CA PHE A 124 6.87 9.16 14.60
C PHE A 124 6.00 8.89 13.36
N LEU A 125 6.26 7.84 12.60
CA LEU A 125 5.50 7.46 11.40
C LEU A 125 4.43 6.41 11.68
N GLU A 126 4.69 5.48 12.61
CA GLU A 126 3.81 4.36 12.92
C GLU A 126 3.92 3.94 14.39
N GLY A 127 2.88 3.29 14.90
CA GLY A 127 2.84 2.80 16.27
C GLY A 127 1.48 2.94 16.93
N VAL A 128 1.39 2.49 18.18
CA VAL A 128 0.13 2.44 18.93
C VAL A 128 -0.52 3.81 19.09
N GLN A 129 0.26 4.91 19.21
CA GLN A 129 -0.25 6.28 19.33
C GLN A 129 -1.08 6.72 18.12
N LYS A 130 -0.81 6.13 16.94
CA LYS A 130 -1.59 6.35 15.72
C LYS A 130 -2.69 5.29 15.53
N ASP A 131 -2.45 4.09 16.02
CA ASP A 131 -3.39 2.98 15.85
C ASP A 131 -4.67 3.17 16.69
N VAL A 132 -4.59 3.80 17.86
CA VAL A 132 -5.76 4.11 18.68
C VAL A 132 -6.75 5.04 17.94
N THR A 133 -6.27 6.00 17.14
CA THR A 133 -7.15 6.85 16.32
C THR A 133 -7.79 6.09 15.17
N ARG A 134 -7.13 5.07 14.64
CA ARG A 134 -7.63 4.23 13.54
C ARG A 134 -8.64 3.18 13.99
N MET A 135 -8.69 2.84 15.28
CA MET A 135 -9.70 1.95 15.85
C MET A 135 -11.11 2.56 15.78
N THR A 136 -11.23 3.88 15.61
CA THR A 136 -12.52 4.59 15.48
C THR A 136 -13.36 4.16 14.29
N SER A 137 -12.77 3.49 13.29
CA SER A 137 -13.47 2.96 12.11
C SER A 137 -14.03 1.55 12.30
N THR A 138 -13.88 0.94 13.49
CA THR A 138 -14.44 -0.39 13.77
C THR A 138 -15.98 -0.36 13.67
N PRO A 139 -16.64 -1.23 12.91
CA PRO A 139 -18.08 -1.29 12.83
C PRO A 139 -18.72 -1.54 14.19
N MET A 140 -19.84 -0.85 14.47
CA MET A 140 -20.60 -0.94 15.71
C MET A 140 -22.10 -1.06 15.38
N ASN A 141 -22.48 -2.10 14.64
CA ASN A 141 -23.82 -2.29 14.09
C ASN A 141 -24.66 -3.31 14.87
N THR A 142 -24.02 -4.19 15.63
CA THR A 142 -24.66 -5.27 16.38
C THR A 142 -24.16 -5.30 17.84
N ARG A 143 -24.88 -6.02 18.71
CA ARG A 143 -24.43 -6.28 20.09
C ARG A 143 -23.07 -7.00 20.12
N GLY A 144 -22.85 -7.93 19.17
CA GLY A 144 -21.57 -8.62 19.01
C GLY A 144 -20.42 -7.67 18.66
N ASP A 145 -20.66 -6.68 17.79
CA ASP A 145 -19.64 -5.68 17.45
C ASP A 145 -19.24 -4.85 18.67
N VAL A 146 -20.22 -4.49 19.51
CA VAL A 146 -19.97 -3.76 20.76
C VAL A 146 -19.10 -4.58 21.71
N GLU A 147 -19.43 -5.85 21.92
CA GLU A 147 -18.63 -6.75 22.77
C GLU A 147 -17.21 -6.98 22.22
N ASN A 148 -17.07 -7.19 20.92
CA ASN A 148 -15.78 -7.35 20.28
C ASN A 148 -14.91 -6.09 20.46
N TYR A 149 -15.50 -4.91 20.29
CA TYR A 149 -14.76 -3.65 20.47
C TYR A 149 -14.39 -3.40 21.94
N LEU A 150 -15.31 -3.67 22.88
CA LEU A 150 -15.01 -3.65 24.30
C LEU A 150 -13.86 -4.57 24.66
N HIS A 151 -13.88 -5.80 24.11
CA HIS A 151 -12.79 -6.75 24.34
C HIS A 151 -11.45 -6.22 23.79
N ARG A 152 -11.43 -5.65 22.57
CA ARG A 152 -10.22 -4.99 22.05
C ARG A 152 -9.67 -3.92 22.96
N LEU A 153 -10.55 -3.09 23.57
CA LEU A 153 -10.12 -2.05 24.53
C LEU A 153 -9.45 -2.64 25.76
N THR A 154 -9.99 -3.76 26.27
CA THR A 154 -9.39 -4.43 27.45
C THR A 154 -8.05 -5.10 27.16
N LEU A 155 -7.73 -5.38 25.88
CA LEU A 155 -6.44 -5.93 25.46
C LEU A 155 -5.34 -4.86 25.25
N LEU A 156 -5.70 -3.57 25.16
CA LEU A 156 -4.72 -2.50 24.90
C LEU A 156 -3.61 -2.42 25.95
N PRO A 157 -3.89 -2.51 27.26
CA PRO A 157 -2.82 -2.47 28.28
C PRO A 157 -1.79 -3.59 28.09
N GLN A 158 -2.23 -4.83 27.79
CA GLN A 158 -1.33 -5.94 27.49
C GLN A 158 -0.50 -5.66 26.25
N GLN A 159 -1.13 -5.22 25.14
CA GLN A 159 -0.41 -4.87 23.93
C GLN A 159 0.66 -3.79 24.17
N ILE A 160 0.34 -2.78 24.99
CA ILE A 160 1.27 -1.70 25.34
C ILE A 160 2.43 -2.22 26.20
N SER A 161 2.17 -3.16 27.11
CA SER A 161 3.24 -3.86 27.86
C SER A 161 4.18 -4.62 26.94
N GLU A 162 3.66 -5.39 25.98
CA GLU A 162 4.47 -6.10 24.97
C GLU A 162 5.32 -5.13 24.13
N ILE A 163 4.78 -3.94 23.79
CA ILE A 163 5.51 -2.88 23.11
C ILE A 163 6.68 -2.40 23.98
N LYS A 164 6.45 -2.12 25.25
CA LYS A 164 7.49 -1.67 26.19
C LYS A 164 8.59 -2.72 26.37
N GLU A 165 8.21 -3.98 26.53
CA GLU A 165 9.15 -5.12 26.63
C GLU A 165 10.01 -5.25 25.36
N SER A 166 9.41 -5.05 24.18
CA SER A 166 10.12 -5.06 22.89
C SER A 166 11.19 -3.97 22.83
N PHE A 167 10.88 -2.75 23.27
CA PHE A 167 11.86 -1.66 23.40
C PHE A 167 12.97 -1.97 24.39
N GLN A 168 12.63 -2.58 25.54
CA GLN A 168 13.63 -3.00 26.53
C GLN A 168 14.59 -4.03 25.92
N GLN A 169 14.07 -4.97 25.12
CA GLN A 169 14.90 -5.93 24.39
C GLN A 169 15.78 -5.24 23.35
N ALA A 170 15.30 -4.19 22.68
CA ALA A 170 16.10 -3.41 21.74
C ALA A 170 17.28 -2.71 22.45
N VAL A 171 17.07 -2.17 23.64
CA VAL A 171 18.14 -1.57 24.46
C VAL A 171 19.19 -2.63 24.82
N GLN A 172 18.77 -3.80 25.28
CA GLN A 172 19.68 -4.90 25.64
C GLN A 172 20.51 -5.39 24.43
N ASN A 173 19.90 -5.40 23.23
CA ASN A 173 20.57 -5.84 22.00
C ASN A 173 21.40 -4.73 21.33
N GLY A 174 21.32 -3.48 21.80
CA GLY A 174 21.96 -2.33 21.15
C GLY A 174 21.35 -1.97 19.77
N THR A 175 20.07 -2.29 19.56
CA THR A 175 19.36 -2.08 18.26
C THR A 175 18.31 -0.97 18.36
N THR A 176 18.54 0.03 19.19
CA THR A 176 17.64 1.16 19.41
C THR A 176 17.54 2.10 18.20
N TYR A 177 16.46 2.87 18.11
CA TYR A 177 16.32 3.95 17.14
C TYR A 177 17.29 5.10 17.39
N HIS A 178 17.59 5.87 16.36
CA HIS A 178 18.15 7.21 16.47
C HIS A 178 17.06 8.21 16.89
N ASN A 179 17.45 9.30 17.55
CA ASN A 179 16.52 10.32 18.05
C ASN A 179 15.61 10.92 16.97
N ALA A 180 16.05 10.99 15.72
CA ALA A 180 15.22 11.45 14.58
C ALA A 180 13.89 10.68 14.44
N SER A 181 13.88 9.40 14.84
CA SER A 181 12.68 8.57 14.82
C SER A 181 11.76 8.78 16.05
N MET A 182 12.26 9.40 17.11
CA MET A 182 11.64 9.40 18.43
C MET A 182 11.17 10.78 18.92
N PHE A 183 11.88 11.86 18.59
CA PHE A 183 11.71 13.17 19.24
C PHE A 183 10.31 13.79 19.07
N ARG A 184 9.51 13.35 18.07
CA ARG A 184 8.12 13.81 17.89
C ARG A 184 7.10 12.98 18.68
N LEU A 185 7.50 11.88 19.30
CA LEU A 185 6.58 10.98 19.99
C LEU A 185 5.88 11.63 21.20
N PRO A 186 6.55 12.41 22.06
CA PRO A 186 5.88 13.02 23.21
C PRO A 186 4.63 13.81 22.82
N GLU A 187 4.73 14.64 21.78
CA GLU A 187 3.60 15.42 21.26
C GLU A 187 2.50 14.51 20.69
N GLN A 188 2.87 13.47 19.92
CA GLN A 188 1.91 12.53 19.35
C GLN A 188 1.15 11.73 20.41
N PHE A 189 1.80 11.36 21.50
CA PHE A 189 1.13 10.74 22.65
C PHE A 189 0.20 11.74 23.34
N ASP A 190 0.62 12.99 23.51
CA ASP A 190 -0.21 14.03 24.14
C ASP A 190 -1.51 14.27 23.38
N GLN A 191 -1.48 14.23 22.04
CA GLN A 191 -2.68 14.35 21.21
C GLN A 191 -3.75 13.29 21.49
N VAL A 192 -3.38 12.13 22.02
CA VAL A 192 -4.32 11.04 22.33
C VAL A 192 -4.57 10.82 23.81
N THR A 193 -3.67 11.30 24.69
CA THR A 193 -3.73 11.03 26.14
C THR A 193 -4.01 12.27 26.98
N ASN A 194 -3.78 13.49 26.45
CA ASN A 194 -4.04 14.74 27.17
C ASN A 194 -5.47 15.22 26.89
N ILE A 195 -6.43 14.51 27.45
CA ILE A 195 -7.87 14.76 27.33
C ILE A 195 -8.49 15.01 28.70
N ALA A 196 -9.50 15.87 28.76
CA ALA A 196 -10.13 16.25 30.01
C ALA A 196 -11.13 15.21 30.56
N ASP A 197 -11.69 14.36 29.68
CA ASP A 197 -12.66 13.32 30.01
C ASP A 197 -12.42 12.12 29.07
N ASP A 198 -12.45 10.90 29.59
CA ASP A 198 -12.25 9.66 28.83
C ASP A 198 -13.23 9.50 27.66
N LYS A 199 -14.43 10.09 27.76
CA LYS A 199 -15.41 10.15 26.66
C LYS A 199 -15.00 11.05 25.50
N MET A 200 -14.02 11.93 25.70
CA MET A 200 -13.41 12.74 24.64
C MET A 200 -12.32 11.96 23.88
N SER A 201 -11.93 10.80 24.38
CA SER A 201 -10.94 9.95 23.70
C SER A 201 -11.44 9.53 22.30
N PRO A 202 -10.56 9.52 21.29
CA PRO A 202 -10.88 8.88 20.02
C PRO A 202 -11.43 7.46 20.18
N LEU A 203 -10.96 6.69 21.17
CA LEU A 203 -11.42 5.34 21.46
C LEU A 203 -12.90 5.25 21.89
N TYR A 204 -13.48 6.34 22.43
CA TYR A 204 -14.90 6.38 22.78
C TYR A 204 -15.82 6.70 21.59
N LYS A 205 -15.28 7.28 20.52
CA LYS A 205 -16.05 7.73 19.36
C LYS A 205 -16.99 6.68 18.75
N PRO A 206 -16.63 5.38 18.62
CA PRO A 206 -17.55 4.36 18.11
C PRO A 206 -18.82 4.20 18.96
N PHE A 207 -18.73 4.42 20.28
CA PHE A 207 -19.88 4.32 21.20
C PHE A 207 -20.88 5.48 21.07
N ILE A 208 -20.42 6.68 20.72
CA ILE A 208 -21.29 7.87 20.57
C ILE A 208 -22.45 7.54 19.62
N LYS A 209 -22.15 7.12 18.42
CA LYS A 209 -23.16 6.83 17.40
C LYS A 209 -24.08 5.67 17.79
N SER A 210 -23.52 4.57 18.28
CA SER A 210 -24.27 3.35 18.59
C SER A 210 -25.12 3.48 19.87
N MET A 211 -24.63 4.22 20.88
CA MET A 211 -25.31 4.38 22.16
C MET A 211 -26.29 5.57 22.16
N GLU A 212 -25.93 6.71 21.57
CA GLU A 212 -26.81 7.89 21.56
C GLU A 212 -28.07 7.66 20.71
N ASN A 213 -27.91 7.08 19.52
CA ASN A 213 -29.04 6.81 18.62
C ASN A 213 -29.75 5.48 18.90
N ASN A 214 -29.23 4.68 19.84
CA ASN A 214 -29.72 3.35 20.22
C ASN A 214 -30.16 2.46 19.04
N THR A 215 -29.43 2.51 17.93
CA THR A 215 -29.75 1.75 16.70
C THR A 215 -29.66 0.24 16.92
N ILE A 216 -29.01 -0.20 18.00
CA ILE A 216 -28.80 -1.62 18.35
C ILE A 216 -29.90 -2.16 19.28
N GLY A 217 -30.74 -1.31 19.86
CA GLY A 217 -31.84 -1.71 20.73
C GLY A 217 -31.43 -2.18 22.13
N PHE A 218 -30.46 -1.51 22.74
CA PHE A 218 -30.14 -1.70 24.16
C PHE A 218 -31.17 -1.03 25.07
N SER A 219 -31.51 -1.64 26.21
CA SER A 219 -32.20 -0.95 27.30
C SER A 219 -31.30 0.12 27.94
N ASP A 220 -31.89 1.03 28.69
CA ASP A 220 -31.12 2.11 29.37
C ASP A 220 -30.07 1.53 30.34
N THR A 221 -30.42 0.47 31.07
CA THR A 221 -29.50 -0.22 31.99
C THR A 221 -28.34 -0.89 31.23
N GLU A 222 -28.64 -1.58 30.13
CA GLU A 222 -27.60 -2.19 29.29
C GLU A 222 -26.67 -1.12 28.68
N ARG A 223 -27.23 -0.01 28.18
CA ARG A 223 -26.42 1.10 27.64
C ARG A 223 -25.48 1.67 28.70
N GLN A 224 -25.98 1.92 29.91
CA GLN A 224 -25.15 2.42 30.99
C GLN A 224 -24.03 1.43 31.34
N THR A 225 -24.33 0.15 31.39
CA THR A 225 -23.33 -0.93 31.64
C THR A 225 -22.25 -0.93 30.55
N VAL A 226 -22.62 -0.80 29.27
CA VAL A 226 -21.65 -0.70 28.16
C VAL A 226 -20.78 0.54 28.29
N ILE A 227 -21.38 1.69 28.60
CA ILE A 227 -20.67 2.96 28.78
C ILE A 227 -19.66 2.86 29.94
N ASP A 228 -20.05 2.31 31.08
CA ASP A 228 -19.20 2.16 32.25
C ASP A 228 -18.00 1.22 31.94
N ARG A 229 -18.25 0.10 31.26
CA ARG A 229 -17.20 -0.81 30.80
C ARG A 229 -16.26 -0.13 29.80
N ALA A 230 -16.80 0.63 28.84
CA ALA A 230 -16.02 1.34 27.85
C ALA A 230 -15.11 2.40 28.48
N THR A 231 -15.66 3.25 29.36
CA THR A 231 -14.88 4.28 30.04
C THR A 231 -13.79 3.68 30.93
N SER A 232 -14.09 2.63 31.68
CA SER A 232 -13.08 1.93 32.50
C SER A 232 -11.96 1.33 31.64
N ALA A 233 -12.27 0.67 30.51
CA ALA A 233 -11.27 0.10 29.62
C ALA A 233 -10.44 1.19 28.91
N ILE A 234 -11.06 2.30 28.53
CA ILE A 234 -10.38 3.45 27.91
C ILE A 234 -9.43 4.09 28.94
N ALA A 235 -9.86 4.34 30.17
CA ALA A 235 -9.01 4.89 31.23
C ALA A 235 -7.75 4.04 31.41
N SER A 236 -7.90 2.72 31.53
CA SER A 236 -6.77 1.79 31.65
C SER A 236 -5.83 1.81 30.43
N ALA A 237 -6.38 1.92 29.22
CA ALA A 237 -5.59 2.05 27.99
C ALA A 237 -4.81 3.38 27.94
N LEU A 238 -5.45 4.49 28.33
CA LEU A 238 -4.81 5.81 28.40
C LEU A 238 -3.70 5.87 29.43
N ASP A 239 -3.88 5.26 30.60
CA ASP A 239 -2.83 5.17 31.63
C ASP A 239 -1.63 4.37 31.11
N SER A 240 -1.88 3.25 30.42
CA SER A 240 -0.81 2.46 29.80
C SER A 240 -0.07 3.23 28.69
N LEU A 241 -0.77 4.06 27.91
CA LEU A 241 -0.14 4.94 26.90
C LEU A 241 0.71 6.04 27.57
N ARG A 242 0.27 6.60 28.71
CA ARG A 242 1.05 7.59 29.50
C ARG A 242 2.32 6.96 30.07
N ASP A 243 2.22 5.72 30.59
CA ASP A 243 3.39 4.97 31.07
C ASP A 243 4.38 4.68 29.94
N LEU A 244 3.90 4.22 28.77
CA LEU A 244 4.76 4.01 27.60
C LEU A 244 5.42 5.31 27.14
N LYS A 245 4.68 6.43 27.07
CA LYS A 245 5.24 7.76 26.77
C LYS A 245 6.36 8.11 27.76
N SER A 246 6.10 7.95 29.06
CA SER A 246 7.10 8.24 30.10
C SER A 246 8.36 7.42 29.90
N TYR A 247 8.24 6.12 29.68
CA TYR A 247 9.38 5.24 29.39
C TYR A 247 10.17 5.69 28.15
N LEU A 248 9.47 5.94 27.02
CA LEU A 248 10.11 6.34 25.77
C LEU A 248 10.80 7.71 25.85
N THR A 249 10.35 8.59 26.74
CA THR A 249 10.90 9.94 26.92
C THR A 249 12.06 9.96 27.90
N ASN A 250 11.97 9.20 29.00
CA ASN A 250 12.87 9.33 30.14
C ASN A 250 13.89 8.19 30.27
N ASP A 251 13.53 6.98 29.85
CA ASP A 251 14.33 5.77 30.12
C ASP A 251 14.92 5.13 28.86
N TYR A 252 14.25 5.28 27.71
CA TYR A 252 14.71 4.70 26.45
C TYR A 252 15.90 5.48 25.88
N THR A 253 17.03 4.81 25.73
CA THR A 253 18.25 5.41 25.17
C THR A 253 18.31 5.23 23.67
N THR A 254 18.30 6.33 22.91
CA THR A 254 18.49 6.33 21.46
C THR A 254 19.96 6.15 21.08
N ARG A 255 20.22 5.50 19.93
CA ARG A 255 21.60 5.41 19.40
C ARG A 255 22.05 6.75 18.81
N SER A 256 23.38 6.96 18.77
CA SER A 256 23.97 8.18 18.21
C SER A 256 24.09 8.15 16.67
N GLY A 257 24.34 6.97 16.08
CA GLY A 257 24.46 6.82 14.63
C GLY A 257 23.11 6.88 13.92
N ILE A 258 22.99 7.68 12.88
CA ILE A 258 21.73 7.84 12.13
C ILE A 258 21.42 6.62 11.27
N GLY A 259 22.41 6.10 10.56
CA GLY A 259 22.28 4.94 9.68
C GLY A 259 22.27 3.62 10.44
N VAL A 260 21.65 2.61 9.88
CA VAL A 260 21.71 1.24 10.44
C VAL A 260 23.09 0.61 10.30
N SER A 261 23.99 1.19 9.49
CA SER A 261 25.41 0.84 9.45
C SER A 261 26.10 0.98 10.80
N SER A 262 25.55 1.79 11.72
CA SER A 262 26.07 1.90 13.10
C SER A 262 25.71 0.72 14.01
N LEU A 263 24.81 -0.16 13.58
CA LEU A 263 24.45 -1.39 14.30
C LEU A 263 25.48 -2.50 14.03
N HIS A 264 25.56 -3.49 14.92
CA HIS A 264 26.31 -4.70 14.64
C HIS A 264 25.80 -5.35 13.34
N ASN A 265 26.68 -5.73 12.43
CA ASN A 265 26.35 -6.23 11.08
C ASN A 265 25.37 -5.33 10.31
N GLY A 266 25.35 -4.02 10.59
CA GLY A 266 24.35 -3.09 10.06
C GLY A 266 24.38 -2.94 8.54
N GLY A 267 25.54 -3.11 7.89
CA GLY A 267 25.64 -3.13 6.43
C GLY A 267 24.90 -4.32 5.81
N GLU A 268 25.02 -5.53 6.38
CA GLU A 268 24.29 -6.72 5.91
C GLU A 268 22.79 -6.61 6.24
N TYR A 269 22.44 -6.04 7.39
CA TYR A 269 21.05 -5.72 7.72
C TYR A 269 20.44 -4.77 6.69
N TYR A 270 21.16 -3.71 6.27
CA TYR A 270 20.68 -2.80 5.25
C TYR A 270 20.47 -3.48 3.89
N LYS A 271 21.41 -4.34 3.46
CA LYS A 271 21.25 -5.15 2.24
C LYS A 271 20.01 -6.04 2.31
N ALA A 272 19.74 -6.64 3.48
CA ALA A 272 18.51 -7.42 3.69
C ALA A 272 17.25 -6.57 3.58
N CYS A 273 17.23 -5.34 4.13
CA CYS A 273 16.15 -4.40 3.95
C CYS A 273 15.95 -4.05 2.47
N MET A 274 17.03 -3.74 1.74
CA MET A 274 16.97 -3.46 0.31
C MET A 274 16.38 -4.64 -0.47
N LYS A 275 16.87 -5.87 -0.24
CA LYS A 275 16.36 -7.08 -0.90
C LYS A 275 14.85 -7.26 -0.65
N ALA A 276 14.40 -7.09 0.61
CA ALA A 276 13.00 -7.24 0.98
C ALA A 276 12.09 -6.19 0.30
N TYR A 277 12.56 -4.95 0.13
CA TYR A 277 11.80 -3.90 -0.55
C TYR A 277 11.86 -3.99 -2.06
N LEU A 278 13.04 -4.24 -2.64
CA LEU A 278 13.27 -4.14 -4.08
C LEU A 278 12.95 -5.43 -4.83
N SER A 279 13.12 -6.58 -4.17
CA SER A 279 13.06 -7.90 -4.85
C SER A 279 13.95 -7.98 -6.10
N LEU A 280 15.09 -7.28 -6.06
CA LEU A 280 16.11 -7.25 -7.09
C LEU A 280 17.45 -7.68 -6.50
N ASP A 281 18.29 -8.29 -7.32
CA ASP A 281 19.69 -8.55 -7.00
C ASP A 281 20.51 -7.29 -7.31
N THR A 282 20.77 -6.48 -6.30
CA THR A 282 21.47 -5.19 -6.43
C THR A 282 22.24 -4.86 -5.14
N THR A 283 23.27 -4.06 -5.26
CA THR A 283 24.09 -3.61 -4.13
C THR A 283 23.80 -2.16 -3.74
N PRO A 284 24.13 -1.74 -2.49
CA PRO A 284 24.04 -0.33 -2.10
C PRO A 284 24.83 0.60 -3.01
N ASP A 285 26.00 0.16 -3.51
CA ASP A 285 26.82 0.92 -4.46
C ASP A 285 26.11 1.12 -5.79
N ASP A 286 25.53 0.06 -6.37
CA ASP A 286 24.80 0.13 -7.63
C ASP A 286 23.61 1.08 -7.54
N VAL A 287 22.85 1.00 -6.45
CA VAL A 287 21.70 1.88 -6.20
C VAL A 287 22.14 3.33 -6.03
N HIS A 288 23.21 3.57 -5.26
CA HIS A 288 23.76 4.91 -5.05
C HIS A 288 24.21 5.56 -6.37
N GLN A 289 24.99 4.81 -7.18
CA GLN A 289 25.44 5.30 -8.49
C GLN A 289 24.28 5.47 -9.47
N THR A 290 23.29 4.59 -9.43
CA THR A 290 22.06 4.76 -10.22
C THR A 290 21.35 6.05 -9.83
N GLY A 291 21.22 6.32 -8.52
CA GLY A 291 20.65 7.58 -8.03
C GLY A 291 21.38 8.80 -8.57
N LYS A 292 22.71 8.81 -8.52
CA LYS A 292 23.52 9.92 -9.05
C LYS A 292 23.32 10.12 -10.57
N ARG A 293 23.29 9.04 -11.34
CA ARG A 293 23.06 9.12 -12.79
C ARG A 293 21.66 9.67 -13.11
N GLU A 294 20.64 9.23 -12.37
CA GLU A 294 19.27 9.72 -12.56
C GLU A 294 19.11 11.18 -12.14
N VAL A 295 19.70 11.59 -11.02
CA VAL A 295 19.72 13.01 -10.61
C VAL A 295 20.35 13.85 -11.72
N ALA A 296 21.53 13.46 -12.23
CA ALA A 296 22.21 14.22 -13.30
C ALA A 296 21.39 14.25 -14.61
N ARG A 297 20.72 13.16 -14.96
CA ARG A 297 19.84 13.10 -16.14
C ARG A 297 18.66 14.07 -16.03
N ILE A 298 17.98 14.06 -14.89
CA ILE A 298 16.79 14.88 -14.67
C ILE A 298 17.18 16.35 -14.50
N GLU A 299 18.28 16.62 -13.79
CA GLU A 299 18.87 17.96 -13.68
C GLU A 299 19.06 18.60 -15.06
N GLN A 300 19.62 17.87 -16.03
CA GLN A 300 19.78 18.36 -17.40
C GLN A 300 18.44 18.74 -18.06
N LEU A 301 17.36 17.99 -17.81
CA LEU A 301 16.02 18.31 -18.32
C LEU A 301 15.47 19.59 -17.67
N MET A 302 15.61 19.73 -16.35
CA MET A 302 15.19 20.92 -15.62
C MET A 302 15.99 22.16 -16.04
N MET A 303 17.32 22.03 -16.20
CA MET A 303 18.18 23.13 -16.63
C MET A 303 17.85 23.63 -18.04
N LYS A 304 17.39 22.75 -18.96
CA LYS A 304 16.89 23.18 -20.27
C LYS A 304 15.67 24.12 -20.15
N ILE A 305 14.75 23.81 -19.24
CA ILE A 305 13.57 24.65 -18.99
C ILE A 305 14.00 25.99 -18.36
N ILE A 306 14.87 25.96 -17.34
CA ILE A 306 15.39 27.14 -16.66
C ILE A 306 16.05 28.09 -17.67
N THR A 307 16.94 27.56 -18.51
CA THR A 307 17.64 28.34 -19.55
C THR A 307 16.68 28.89 -20.62
N LYS A 308 15.70 28.06 -21.06
CA LYS A 308 14.67 28.49 -22.03
C LYS A 308 13.83 29.66 -21.51
N GLN A 309 13.61 29.74 -20.21
CA GLN A 309 12.93 30.86 -19.55
C GLN A 309 13.82 32.08 -19.30
N GLY A 310 15.09 32.05 -19.75
CA GLY A 310 16.01 33.14 -19.64
C GLY A 310 16.77 33.27 -18.32
N TYR A 311 16.68 32.23 -17.44
CA TYR A 311 17.41 32.23 -16.18
C TYR A 311 18.77 31.56 -16.33
N ASN A 312 19.78 32.09 -15.61
CA ASN A 312 21.08 31.45 -15.39
C ASN A 312 21.27 31.18 -13.90
N LEU A 313 20.46 30.29 -13.38
CA LEU A 313 20.36 29.93 -11.96
C LEU A 313 20.49 28.41 -11.79
N SER A 314 20.97 27.97 -10.65
CA SER A 314 20.84 26.57 -10.22
C SER A 314 19.37 26.21 -9.98
N ILE A 315 19.05 24.94 -9.92
CA ILE A 315 17.69 24.45 -9.60
C ILE A 315 17.18 25.05 -8.29
N ARG A 316 18.02 25.08 -7.26
CA ARG A 316 17.68 25.64 -5.94
C ARG A 316 17.34 27.12 -6.00
N GLU A 317 18.20 27.90 -6.68
CA GLU A 317 17.98 29.33 -6.84
C GLU A 317 16.73 29.62 -7.69
N TYR A 318 16.52 28.86 -8.77
CA TYR A 318 15.33 28.97 -9.60
C TYR A 318 14.05 28.75 -8.79
N PHE A 319 13.97 27.67 -8.00
CA PHE A 319 12.82 27.43 -7.15
C PHE A 319 12.64 28.52 -6.09
N THR A 320 13.72 29.09 -5.57
CA THR A 320 13.62 30.24 -4.65
C THR A 320 12.92 31.43 -5.31
N VAL A 321 13.20 31.69 -6.59
CA VAL A 321 12.51 32.75 -7.35
C VAL A 321 11.05 32.38 -7.63
N VAL A 322 10.79 31.17 -8.10
CA VAL A 322 9.45 30.73 -8.52
C VAL A 322 8.49 30.61 -7.34
N MET A 323 8.94 30.06 -6.21
CA MET A 323 8.12 29.87 -5.02
C MET A 323 7.70 31.19 -4.34
N ASN A 324 8.32 32.32 -4.68
CA ASN A 324 7.91 33.64 -4.22
C ASN A 324 6.84 34.30 -5.14
N GLN A 325 6.40 33.65 -6.21
CA GLN A 325 5.43 34.20 -7.15
C GLN A 325 4.02 33.65 -6.86
N SER A 326 3.12 34.52 -6.39
CA SER A 326 1.75 34.17 -5.99
C SER A 326 0.91 33.51 -7.09
N GLN A 327 1.23 33.75 -8.35
CA GLN A 327 0.54 33.16 -9.50
C GLN A 327 0.59 31.61 -9.51
N TYR A 328 1.61 31.02 -8.90
CA TYR A 328 1.78 29.57 -8.83
C TYR A 328 1.05 28.90 -7.66
N PHE A 329 0.25 29.64 -6.90
CA PHE A 329 -0.46 29.10 -5.75
C PHE A 329 -1.96 29.36 -5.84
N TYR A 330 -2.74 28.56 -5.12
CA TYR A 330 -4.14 28.82 -4.86
C TYR A 330 -4.28 29.62 -3.57
N ASN A 331 -5.34 30.39 -3.48
CA ASN A 331 -5.59 31.22 -2.29
C ASN A 331 -6.27 30.41 -1.17
N THR A 332 -7.04 29.40 -1.53
CA THR A 332 -7.84 28.60 -0.60
C THR A 332 -7.62 27.10 -0.80
N GLY A 333 -7.84 26.34 0.29
CA GLY A 333 -7.79 24.88 0.23
C GLY A 333 -8.89 24.28 -0.67
N GLU A 334 -10.04 24.93 -0.79
CA GLU A 334 -11.12 24.45 -1.67
C GLU A 334 -10.78 24.63 -3.16
N GLU A 335 -10.17 25.76 -3.54
CA GLU A 335 -9.67 25.95 -4.90
C GLU A 335 -8.62 24.88 -5.26
N LEU A 336 -7.70 24.59 -4.34
CA LEU A 336 -6.70 23.55 -4.51
C LEU A 336 -7.34 22.16 -4.63
N LEU A 337 -8.35 21.86 -3.80
CA LEU A 337 -9.06 20.59 -3.82
C LEU A 337 -9.82 20.39 -5.15
N GLU A 338 -10.47 21.46 -5.64
CA GLU A 338 -11.19 21.42 -6.92
C GLU A 338 -10.22 21.28 -8.10
N ALA A 339 -9.01 21.85 -8.02
CA ALA A 339 -7.99 21.65 -9.04
C ALA A 339 -7.60 20.18 -9.18
N TYR A 340 -7.44 19.42 -8.08
CA TYR A 340 -7.20 17.98 -8.13
C TYR A 340 -8.36 17.22 -8.78
N ARG A 341 -9.62 17.58 -8.44
CA ARG A 341 -10.81 17.00 -9.06
C ARG A 341 -10.87 17.27 -10.56
N GLN A 342 -10.50 18.50 -10.97
CA GLN A 342 -10.48 18.87 -12.39
C GLN A 342 -9.41 18.07 -13.16
N ILE A 343 -8.22 17.89 -12.60
CA ILE A 343 -7.16 17.08 -13.23
C ILE A 343 -7.66 15.65 -13.47
N ILE A 344 -8.35 15.02 -12.51
CA ILE A 344 -8.90 13.68 -12.71
C ILE A 344 -9.85 13.65 -13.90
N ARG A 345 -10.77 14.63 -14.01
CA ARG A 345 -11.69 14.73 -15.15
C ARG A 345 -10.98 14.92 -16.50
N ASP A 346 -9.86 15.66 -16.51
CA ASP A 346 -9.05 15.91 -17.72
C ASP A 346 -8.26 14.67 -18.14
N VAL A 347 -7.83 13.84 -17.17
CA VAL A 347 -7.04 12.62 -17.39
C VAL A 347 -7.89 11.47 -17.92
N ASP A 348 -9.08 11.24 -17.36
CA ASP A 348 -9.93 10.08 -17.63
C ASP A 348 -10.13 9.78 -19.14
N PRO A 349 -10.43 10.76 -20.01
CA PRO A 349 -10.58 10.50 -21.44
C PRO A 349 -9.31 10.02 -22.14
N THR A 350 -8.12 10.26 -21.56
CA THR A 350 -6.83 9.90 -22.16
C THR A 350 -6.44 8.46 -21.85
N LEU A 351 -7.02 7.83 -20.83
CA LEU A 351 -6.64 6.51 -20.34
C LEU A 351 -6.77 5.43 -21.41
N THR A 352 -7.76 5.53 -22.32
CA THR A 352 -7.96 4.55 -23.41
C THR A 352 -6.82 4.53 -24.43
N LYS A 353 -5.97 5.57 -24.48
CA LYS A 353 -4.77 5.58 -25.32
C LYS A 353 -3.68 4.65 -24.75
N LEU A 354 -3.66 4.45 -23.45
CA LEU A 354 -2.62 3.73 -22.71
C LEU A 354 -3.07 2.37 -22.17
N PHE A 355 -4.37 2.16 -21.97
CA PHE A 355 -4.88 1.00 -21.24
C PHE A 355 -6.03 0.32 -21.98
N LYS A 356 -6.17 -1.00 -21.73
CA LYS A 356 -7.32 -1.83 -22.12
C LYS A 356 -8.17 -2.12 -20.88
N ASP A 357 -9.42 -2.50 -21.12
CA ASP A 357 -10.30 -3.10 -20.10
C ASP A 357 -10.30 -2.31 -18.78
N LEU A 358 -10.48 -0.98 -18.89
CA LEU A 358 -10.48 -0.08 -17.72
C LEU A 358 -11.51 -0.53 -16.68
N PRO A 359 -11.12 -0.76 -15.40
CA PRO A 359 -12.00 -1.29 -14.36
C PRO A 359 -13.18 -0.40 -14.01
N GLY A 360 -13.08 0.92 -14.22
CA GLY A 360 -14.16 1.89 -13.99
C GLY A 360 -14.60 2.05 -12.54
N LEU A 361 -13.76 1.70 -11.55
CA LEU A 361 -14.09 1.92 -10.14
C LEU A 361 -14.08 3.42 -9.79
N PRO A 362 -15.00 3.88 -8.92
CA PRO A 362 -15.08 5.30 -8.59
C PRO A 362 -13.94 5.76 -7.68
N ILE A 363 -13.55 7.04 -7.85
CA ILE A 363 -12.60 7.75 -6.99
C ILE A 363 -13.19 9.07 -6.52
N ILE A 364 -12.89 9.45 -5.27
CA ILE A 364 -13.18 10.77 -4.72
C ILE A 364 -11.90 11.45 -4.23
N VAL A 365 -11.90 12.78 -4.22
CA VAL A 365 -10.84 13.60 -3.63
C VAL A 365 -11.35 14.29 -2.40
N VAL A 366 -10.69 14.10 -1.28
CA VAL A 366 -11.06 14.68 0.02
C VAL A 366 -9.89 15.45 0.64
N ALA A 367 -10.21 16.47 1.40
CA ALA A 367 -9.22 17.21 2.17
C ALA A 367 -8.71 16.36 3.35
N ARG A 368 -7.40 16.41 3.61
CA ARG A 368 -6.80 15.82 4.80
C ARG A 368 -7.21 16.61 6.04
N PRO A 369 -7.69 15.97 7.11
CA PRO A 369 -8.15 16.69 8.31
C PRO A 369 -7.02 17.28 9.15
N ASN A 370 -5.82 16.70 9.08
CA ASN A 370 -4.64 17.10 9.85
C ASN A 370 -3.42 17.19 8.93
N ASP A 371 -2.36 17.82 9.38
CA ASP A 371 -1.10 17.89 8.62
C ASP A 371 -0.52 16.50 8.34
N GLY A 372 0.23 16.38 7.26
CA GLY A 372 0.80 15.10 6.80
C GLY A 372 1.29 15.15 5.36
N PRO A 373 1.46 13.99 4.71
CA PRO A 373 1.86 13.92 3.31
C PRO A 373 0.97 14.74 2.39
N GLN A 374 1.53 15.28 1.32
CA GLN A 374 0.82 16.12 0.35
C GLN A 374 -0.35 15.37 -0.31
N GLY A 375 -0.17 14.10 -0.63
CA GLY A 375 -1.18 13.19 -1.16
C GLY A 375 -1.08 11.81 -0.53
N SER A 376 -2.17 11.06 -0.59
CA SER A 376 -2.19 9.62 -0.32
C SER A 376 -3.45 8.99 -0.90
N TYR A 377 -3.34 7.76 -1.39
CA TYR A 377 -4.47 6.98 -1.87
C TYR A 377 -4.91 5.93 -0.85
N SER A 378 -6.22 5.77 -0.71
CA SER A 378 -6.85 4.69 0.07
C SER A 378 -7.78 3.87 -0.84
N THR A 379 -7.65 2.55 -0.72
CA THR A 379 -8.37 1.59 -1.55
C THR A 379 -9.88 1.61 -1.28
N GLY A 380 -10.69 1.59 -2.34
CA GLY A 380 -12.13 1.36 -2.28
C GLY A 380 -12.49 -0.13 -2.25
N THR A 381 -13.73 -0.45 -2.63
CA THR A 381 -14.22 -1.83 -2.72
C THR A 381 -14.41 -2.27 -4.17
N ALA A 382 -14.31 -3.59 -4.43
CA ALA A 382 -14.45 -4.17 -5.77
C ALA A 382 -15.84 -3.92 -6.39
N ASP A 383 -16.88 -3.79 -5.57
CA ASP A 383 -18.27 -3.49 -5.99
C ASP A 383 -18.52 -1.97 -6.20
N GLY A 384 -17.51 -1.13 -5.97
CA GLY A 384 -17.59 0.32 -6.11
C GLY A 384 -18.45 1.05 -5.07
N ARG A 385 -19.02 0.35 -4.07
CA ARG A 385 -19.86 0.97 -3.03
C ARG A 385 -19.05 1.91 -2.15
N THR A 386 -17.81 1.57 -1.86
CA THR A 386 -16.85 2.47 -1.25
C THR A 386 -15.88 2.92 -2.33
N PRO A 387 -15.87 4.21 -2.70
CA PRO A 387 -14.95 4.71 -3.72
C PRO A 387 -13.50 4.66 -3.23
N GLY A 388 -12.55 4.52 -4.16
CA GLY A 388 -11.16 4.85 -3.90
C GLY A 388 -11.06 6.31 -3.44
N THR A 389 -10.15 6.62 -2.53
CA THR A 389 -10.06 7.96 -1.95
C THR A 389 -8.66 8.52 -2.10
N PHE A 390 -8.53 9.59 -2.88
CA PHE A 390 -7.35 10.43 -2.88
C PHE A 390 -7.50 11.49 -1.78
N THR A 391 -6.68 11.42 -0.75
CA THR A 391 -6.65 12.37 0.37
C THR A 391 -5.56 13.40 0.14
N ALA A 392 -5.93 14.67 -0.12
CA ALA A 392 -5.02 15.76 -0.40
C ALA A 392 -4.81 16.66 0.84
N ASN A 393 -3.56 17.04 1.10
CA ASN A 393 -3.25 18.04 2.12
C ASN A 393 -3.47 19.43 1.52
N VAL A 394 -4.53 20.11 1.95
CA VAL A 394 -4.92 21.45 1.48
C VAL A 394 -4.89 22.50 2.59
N LEU A 395 -4.27 22.17 3.73
CA LEU A 395 -4.22 23.04 4.92
C LEU A 395 -3.43 24.33 4.68
N ARG A 396 -2.40 24.26 3.84
CA ARG A 396 -1.54 25.39 3.49
C ARG A 396 -1.43 25.48 1.95
N PRO A 397 -2.45 25.99 1.25
CA PRO A 397 -2.46 26.04 -0.21
C PRO A 397 -1.32 26.90 -0.79
N GLY A 398 -0.84 27.90 -0.05
CA GLY A 398 0.31 28.72 -0.43
C GLY A 398 1.66 28.01 -0.40
N ASP A 399 1.74 26.79 0.15
CA ASP A 399 2.96 25.97 0.15
C ASP A 399 2.99 24.96 -1.01
N ILE A 400 1.85 24.80 -1.73
CA ILE A 400 1.65 23.76 -2.74
C ILE A 400 1.54 24.39 -4.12
N PRO A 401 2.61 24.35 -4.93
CA PRO A 401 2.63 24.99 -6.23
C PRO A 401 1.75 24.24 -7.24
N LYS A 402 0.99 25.00 -8.06
CA LYS A 402 0.10 24.52 -9.11
C LYS A 402 0.79 23.55 -10.07
N PHE A 403 2.04 23.81 -10.40
CA PHE A 403 2.78 23.01 -11.37
C PHE A 403 3.13 21.60 -10.89
N GLY A 404 3.02 21.28 -9.59
CA GLY A 404 3.21 19.95 -9.05
C GLY A 404 1.95 19.09 -9.02
N LEU A 405 0.77 19.68 -9.24
CA LEU A 405 -0.51 19.00 -9.02
C LEU A 405 -0.78 17.86 -10.00
N MET A 406 -0.44 18.06 -11.30
CA MET A 406 -0.62 17.03 -12.32
C MET A 406 0.15 15.77 -11.97
N ALA A 407 1.45 15.87 -11.66
CA ALA A 407 2.29 14.72 -11.31
C ALA A 407 1.73 13.97 -10.09
N LEU A 408 1.38 14.67 -9.00
CA LEU A 408 0.82 14.06 -7.81
C LEU A 408 -0.55 13.40 -8.09
N THR A 409 -1.39 14.01 -8.92
CA THR A 409 -2.70 13.43 -9.27
C THR A 409 -2.54 12.16 -10.10
N LEU A 410 -1.61 12.15 -11.06
CA LEU A 410 -1.30 10.95 -11.84
C LEU A 410 -0.74 9.82 -10.96
N HIS A 411 0.01 10.16 -9.90
CA HIS A 411 0.56 9.21 -8.92
C HIS A 411 -0.55 8.57 -8.08
N GLU A 412 -1.41 9.38 -7.45
CA GLU A 412 -2.41 8.92 -6.47
C GLU A 412 -3.69 8.40 -7.13
N ALA A 413 -4.14 9.05 -8.22
CA ALA A 413 -5.35 8.69 -8.94
C ALA A 413 -5.06 7.77 -10.13
N SER A 414 -5.55 8.11 -11.31
CA SER A 414 -5.30 7.39 -12.55
C SER A 414 -4.27 8.15 -13.41
N PRO A 415 -3.31 7.43 -14.01
CA PRO A 415 -3.15 5.97 -14.08
C PRO A 415 -2.34 5.32 -12.94
N GLY A 416 -2.05 6.04 -11.83
CA GLY A 416 -1.24 5.56 -10.71
C GLY A 416 -1.95 4.58 -9.79
N HIS A 417 -1.89 4.85 -8.47
CA HIS A 417 -2.37 3.91 -7.43
C HIS A 417 -3.82 3.48 -7.60
N HIS A 418 -4.73 4.43 -7.91
CA HIS A 418 -6.15 4.10 -8.07
C HIS A 418 -6.37 3.10 -9.19
N LEU A 419 -5.85 3.37 -10.40
CA LEU A 419 -6.03 2.47 -11.54
C LEU A 419 -5.36 1.12 -11.30
N GLN A 420 -4.12 1.10 -10.79
CA GLN A 420 -3.39 -0.12 -10.46
C GLN A 420 -4.18 -1.03 -9.51
N ILE A 421 -4.70 -0.46 -8.42
CA ILE A 421 -5.44 -1.21 -7.42
C ILE A 421 -6.81 -1.64 -7.96
N SER A 422 -7.43 -0.82 -8.79
CA SER A 422 -8.71 -1.14 -9.44
C SER A 422 -8.59 -2.40 -10.32
N TYR A 423 -7.51 -2.56 -11.10
CA TYR A 423 -7.25 -3.80 -11.84
C TYR A 423 -7.13 -5.01 -10.90
N SER A 424 -6.45 -4.86 -9.77
CA SER A 424 -6.32 -5.96 -8.79
C SER A 424 -7.67 -6.34 -8.18
N LEU A 425 -8.49 -5.36 -7.81
CA LEU A 425 -9.79 -5.58 -7.18
C LEU A 425 -10.81 -6.26 -8.10
N THR A 426 -10.77 -5.96 -9.41
CA THR A 426 -11.72 -6.49 -10.39
C THR A 426 -11.23 -7.76 -11.08
N SER A 427 -9.99 -8.20 -10.82
CA SER A 427 -9.42 -9.41 -11.40
C SER A 427 -9.90 -10.67 -10.68
N ASN A 428 -9.86 -11.80 -11.38
CA ASN A 428 -10.15 -13.12 -10.80
C ASN A 428 -8.88 -13.80 -10.26
N MET A 429 -8.13 -13.11 -9.40
CA MET A 429 -6.94 -13.69 -8.77
C MET A 429 -7.22 -14.10 -7.33
N PRO A 430 -6.41 -15.01 -6.73
CA PRO A 430 -6.57 -15.41 -5.33
C PRO A 430 -6.54 -14.25 -4.35
N SER A 431 -7.31 -14.34 -3.27
CA SER A 431 -7.50 -13.30 -2.26
C SER A 431 -6.19 -12.74 -1.70
N PHE A 432 -5.17 -13.58 -1.47
CA PHE A 432 -3.88 -13.12 -0.94
C PHE A 432 -3.13 -12.16 -1.89
N ARG A 433 -3.40 -12.21 -3.20
CA ARG A 433 -2.85 -11.30 -4.21
C ARG A 433 -3.70 -10.05 -4.39
N GLN A 434 -5.04 -10.18 -4.36
CA GLN A 434 -5.95 -9.03 -4.43
C GLN A 434 -5.83 -8.14 -3.21
N ASN A 435 -5.82 -8.75 -2.02
CA ASN A 435 -5.95 -8.10 -0.73
C ASN A 435 -4.68 -8.28 0.11
N ILE A 436 -3.55 -7.76 -0.37
CA ILE A 436 -2.27 -7.86 0.33
C ILE A 436 -2.41 -7.27 1.73
N VAL A 437 -2.12 -8.10 2.74
CA VAL A 437 -2.08 -7.67 4.14
C VAL A 437 -0.75 -6.97 4.39
N TYR A 438 -0.81 -5.67 4.70
CA TYR A 438 0.39 -4.89 4.97
C TYR A 438 0.94 -5.15 6.37
N ASP A 439 2.23 -5.41 6.45
CA ASP A 439 3.00 -5.27 7.67
C ASP A 439 3.40 -3.80 7.90
N MET A 440 3.84 -3.47 9.10
CA MET A 440 4.46 -2.18 9.37
C MET A 440 5.82 -2.12 8.65
N TYR A 441 6.20 -0.96 8.16
CA TYR A 441 7.51 -0.81 7.50
C TYR A 441 8.67 -1.14 8.43
N LEU A 442 8.51 -0.90 9.73
CA LEU A 442 9.49 -1.28 10.76
C LEU A 442 9.71 -2.79 10.88
N ASP A 443 8.76 -3.63 10.45
CA ASP A 443 8.93 -5.09 10.48
C ASP A 443 9.90 -5.60 9.38
N THR A 444 10.29 -4.75 8.41
CA THR A 444 11.26 -5.11 7.36
C THR A 444 12.68 -5.27 7.97
N PRO A 445 13.45 -6.30 7.59
CA PRO A 445 13.20 -7.32 6.56
C PRO A 445 12.48 -8.58 7.07
N VAL A 446 12.09 -8.66 8.35
CA VAL A 446 11.49 -9.85 8.98
C VAL A 446 9.97 -9.94 8.78
N GLY A 447 9.38 -8.93 8.16
CA GLY A 447 7.96 -8.94 7.75
C GLY A 447 7.73 -9.60 6.40
N PHE A 448 6.46 -9.72 6.02
CA PHE A 448 6.11 -10.18 4.69
C PHE A 448 6.10 -8.99 3.72
N PRO A 449 6.69 -9.12 2.52
CA PRO A 449 6.80 -8.01 1.58
C PRO A 449 5.43 -7.52 1.12
N SER A 450 5.30 -6.19 1.07
CA SER A 450 4.12 -5.50 0.50
C SER A 450 4.24 -5.24 -0.99
N HIS A 451 5.36 -5.60 -1.61
CA HIS A 451 5.73 -5.31 -3.00
C HIS A 451 5.69 -3.80 -3.29
N ALA A 452 6.21 -2.99 -2.35
CA ALA A 452 6.18 -1.54 -2.45
C ALA A 452 6.87 -1.02 -3.73
N SER A 453 7.96 -1.65 -4.18
CA SER A 453 8.65 -1.27 -5.42
C SER A 453 7.79 -1.44 -6.67
N PHE A 454 6.89 -2.42 -6.69
CA PHE A 454 5.91 -2.53 -7.76
C PHE A 454 4.90 -1.37 -7.70
N SER A 455 4.35 -1.08 -6.52
CA SER A 455 3.29 -0.07 -6.38
C SER A 455 3.80 1.35 -6.57
N GLU A 456 4.88 1.72 -5.89
CA GLU A 456 5.46 3.06 -5.96
C GLU A 456 6.18 3.29 -7.29
N GLY A 457 6.82 2.24 -7.81
CA GLY A 457 7.46 2.27 -9.14
C GLY A 457 6.44 2.48 -10.25
N TRP A 458 5.29 1.79 -10.18
CA TRP A 458 4.19 2.01 -11.11
C TRP A 458 3.65 3.43 -11.02
N ALA A 459 3.40 3.95 -9.81
CA ALA A 459 2.85 5.29 -9.63
C ALA A 459 3.81 6.37 -10.14
N LEU A 460 5.13 6.21 -9.95
CA LEU A 460 6.12 7.13 -10.51
C LEU A 460 6.23 7.00 -12.04
N TYR A 461 6.17 5.78 -12.59
CA TYR A 461 6.07 5.55 -14.02
C TYR A 461 4.83 6.21 -14.64
N ALA A 462 3.69 6.17 -13.93
CA ALA A 462 2.44 6.79 -14.32
C ALA A 462 2.55 8.32 -14.45
N GLU A 463 3.34 8.99 -13.62
CA GLU A 463 3.66 10.42 -13.77
C GLU A 463 4.28 10.70 -15.15
N GLY A 464 5.17 9.82 -15.61
CA GLY A 464 5.82 9.91 -16.93
C GLY A 464 4.86 9.71 -18.10
N LEU A 465 3.86 8.84 -17.97
CA LEU A 465 2.84 8.59 -18.99
C LEU A 465 2.04 9.86 -19.35
N GLY A 466 1.87 10.78 -18.39
CA GLY A 466 1.23 12.05 -18.64
C GLY A 466 1.92 12.89 -19.71
N GLU A 467 3.26 12.82 -19.82
CA GLU A 467 4.02 13.48 -20.88
C GLU A 467 3.75 12.82 -22.24
N GLU A 468 3.69 11.50 -22.29
CA GLU A 468 3.46 10.75 -23.53
C GLU A 468 2.09 11.05 -24.17
N VAL A 469 1.08 11.34 -23.35
CA VAL A 469 -0.28 11.63 -23.85
C VAL A 469 -0.62 13.13 -23.88
N GLY A 470 0.36 14.01 -23.56
CA GLY A 470 0.23 15.46 -23.67
C GLY A 470 -0.60 16.11 -22.57
N LEU A 471 -0.56 15.58 -21.35
CA LEU A 471 -1.27 16.14 -20.18
C LEU A 471 -0.55 17.33 -19.56
N TYR A 472 0.80 17.38 -19.65
CA TYR A 472 1.59 18.53 -19.20
C TYR A 472 1.54 19.63 -20.28
N LYS A 473 0.87 20.73 -19.99
CA LYS A 473 0.49 21.75 -20.96
C LYS A 473 1.60 22.74 -21.27
N ASP A 474 2.53 22.94 -20.33
CA ASP A 474 3.62 23.91 -20.46
C ASP A 474 4.90 23.45 -19.74
N ASP A 475 5.95 24.27 -19.90
CA ASP A 475 7.25 24.02 -19.30
C ASP A 475 7.21 24.01 -17.76
N MET A 476 6.26 24.71 -17.14
CA MET A 476 6.15 24.72 -15.68
C MET A 476 5.51 23.42 -15.15
N GLU A 477 4.49 22.91 -15.80
CA GLU A 477 3.92 21.60 -15.44
C GLU A 477 4.95 20.47 -15.66
N LEU A 478 5.77 20.53 -16.74
CA LEU A 478 6.91 19.63 -16.94
C LEU A 478 7.98 19.81 -15.84
N MET A 479 8.27 21.05 -15.41
CA MET A 479 9.15 21.30 -14.27
C MET A 479 8.62 20.64 -12.99
N GLY A 480 7.31 20.66 -12.78
CA GLY A 480 6.64 19.98 -11.67
C GLY A 480 6.84 18.45 -11.71
N ARG A 481 6.67 17.85 -12.90
CA ARG A 481 6.95 16.42 -13.12
C ARG A 481 8.43 16.09 -12.83
N TYR A 482 9.35 16.84 -13.40
CA TYR A 482 10.78 16.59 -13.20
C TYR A 482 11.19 16.84 -11.74
N SER A 483 10.58 17.81 -11.04
CA SER A 483 10.79 18.02 -9.60
C SER A 483 10.32 16.82 -8.78
N SER A 484 9.19 16.20 -9.15
CA SER A 484 8.70 14.96 -8.53
C SER A 484 9.66 13.79 -8.77
N GLU A 485 10.15 13.64 -9.99
CA GLU A 485 11.06 12.55 -10.40
C GLU A 485 12.45 12.69 -9.77
N ILE A 486 13.06 13.89 -9.81
CA ILE A 486 14.41 14.12 -9.24
C ILE A 486 14.43 13.92 -7.73
N PHE A 487 13.36 14.31 -7.05
CA PHE A 487 13.20 14.02 -5.62
C PHE A 487 13.28 12.51 -5.32
N ARG A 488 12.62 11.66 -6.13
CA ARG A 488 12.69 10.19 -5.96
C ARG A 488 14.07 9.64 -6.37
N ALA A 489 14.76 10.29 -7.30
CA ALA A 489 16.15 9.95 -7.62
C ALA A 489 17.12 10.32 -6.46
N CYS A 490 16.93 11.49 -5.82
CA CYS A 490 17.69 11.87 -4.64
C CYS A 490 17.56 10.86 -3.50
N ARG A 491 16.37 10.22 -3.34
CA ARG A 491 16.15 9.18 -2.32
C ARG A 491 17.14 8.02 -2.46
N LEU A 492 17.47 7.59 -3.68
CA LEU A 492 18.45 6.53 -3.91
C LEU A 492 19.82 6.89 -3.35
N VAL A 493 20.21 8.17 -3.48
CA VAL A 493 21.52 8.67 -3.04
C VAL A 493 21.56 8.85 -1.53
N VAL A 494 20.54 9.48 -0.95
CA VAL A 494 20.57 9.84 0.49
C VAL A 494 20.28 8.64 1.40
N ASP A 495 19.40 7.71 1.01
CA ASP A 495 19.09 6.51 1.79
C ASP A 495 20.33 5.61 1.88
N THR A 496 20.94 5.27 0.74
CA THR A 496 22.21 4.52 0.71
C THR A 496 23.35 5.32 1.37
N GLY A 497 23.36 6.63 1.18
CA GLY A 497 24.34 7.54 1.79
C GLY A 497 24.34 7.41 3.31
N MET A 498 23.18 7.49 3.94
CA MET A 498 23.05 7.42 5.41
C MET A 498 23.23 6.01 5.95
N HIS A 499 22.64 4.99 5.30
CA HIS A 499 22.57 3.64 5.84
C HIS A 499 23.78 2.77 5.47
N TYR A 500 24.57 3.17 4.48
CA TYR A 500 25.73 2.39 4.03
C TYR A 500 27.02 3.20 3.94
N PHE A 501 26.96 4.47 3.46
CA PHE A 501 28.15 5.32 3.25
C PHE A 501 28.41 6.31 4.39
N ASN A 502 27.75 6.17 5.53
CA ASN A 502 27.94 6.96 6.75
C ASN A 502 27.76 8.48 6.55
N TRP A 503 26.86 8.88 5.65
CA TRP A 503 26.47 10.30 5.57
C TRP A 503 25.78 10.72 6.86
N ASP A 504 26.02 11.96 7.27
CA ASP A 504 25.27 12.54 8.35
C ASP A 504 23.90 13.08 7.88
N ARG A 505 23.06 13.43 8.84
CA ARG A 505 21.70 13.91 8.58
C ARG A 505 21.69 15.21 7.77
N GLU A 506 22.59 16.14 8.09
CA GLU A 506 22.64 17.45 7.44
C GLU A 506 23.11 17.30 5.99
N GLN A 507 24.10 16.47 5.75
CA GLN A 507 24.57 16.16 4.40
C GLN A 507 23.43 15.63 3.52
N ALA A 508 22.59 14.74 4.05
CA ALA A 508 21.43 14.22 3.32
C ALA A 508 20.35 15.30 3.08
N ILE A 509 20.08 16.16 4.07
CA ILE A 509 19.15 17.29 3.93
C ILE A 509 19.63 18.24 2.83
N GLN A 510 20.89 18.67 2.87
CA GLN A 510 21.46 19.60 1.89
C GLN A 510 21.45 19.00 0.49
N TYR A 511 21.72 17.69 0.34
CA TYR A 511 21.64 17.03 -0.95
C TYR A 511 20.23 17.16 -1.58
N VAL A 512 19.16 16.88 -0.81
CA VAL A 512 17.78 17.02 -1.29
C VAL A 512 17.44 18.49 -1.61
N LEU A 513 17.85 19.42 -0.76
CA LEU A 513 17.60 20.85 -0.95
C LEU A 513 18.21 21.42 -2.23
N ASN A 514 19.34 20.89 -2.69
CA ASN A 514 19.99 21.35 -3.92
C ASN A 514 19.13 21.11 -5.18
N TYR A 515 18.26 20.12 -5.14
CA TYR A 515 17.51 19.67 -6.31
C TYR A 515 15.99 19.84 -6.20
N THR A 516 15.48 20.36 -5.08
CA THR A 516 14.03 20.46 -4.84
C THR A 516 13.60 21.85 -4.41
N ALA A 517 12.30 22.12 -4.53
CA ALA A 517 11.65 23.32 -3.98
C ALA A 517 11.39 23.24 -2.47
N PHE A 518 11.86 22.20 -1.77
CA PHE A 518 11.53 21.96 -0.37
C PHE A 518 12.07 23.06 0.55
N THR A 519 11.29 23.33 1.60
CA THR A 519 11.81 24.04 2.77
C THR A 519 12.76 23.12 3.55
N TYR A 520 13.61 23.69 4.39
CA TYR A 520 14.47 22.92 5.28
C TYR A 520 13.65 21.96 6.16
N ALA A 521 12.51 22.40 6.71
CA ALA A 521 11.65 21.60 7.55
C ALA A 521 11.05 20.38 6.80
N THR A 522 10.66 20.59 5.53
CA THR A 522 10.15 19.51 4.67
C THR A 522 11.25 18.49 4.37
N ALA A 523 12.44 18.96 3.95
CA ALA A 523 13.57 18.07 3.66
C ALA A 523 14.02 17.31 4.91
N ALA A 524 14.09 17.97 6.06
CA ALA A 524 14.44 17.35 7.33
C ALA A 524 13.45 16.26 7.75
N THR A 525 12.14 16.49 7.56
CA THR A 525 11.11 15.48 7.86
C THR A 525 11.21 14.27 6.94
N GLU A 526 11.51 14.46 5.65
CA GLU A 526 11.73 13.36 4.72
C GLU A 526 12.99 12.57 5.07
N ILE A 527 14.10 13.22 5.42
CA ILE A 527 15.32 12.55 5.86
C ILE A 527 15.07 11.77 7.16
N ASP A 528 14.34 12.33 8.14
CA ASP A 528 13.96 11.61 9.36
C ASP A 528 13.12 10.35 9.05
N ARG A 529 12.25 10.42 8.02
CA ARG A 529 11.52 9.26 7.53
C ARG A 529 12.45 8.19 6.99
N TYR A 530 13.48 8.55 6.20
CA TYR A 530 14.41 7.57 5.64
C TYR A 530 15.29 6.94 6.73
N ILE A 531 15.74 7.74 7.71
CA ILE A 531 16.42 7.22 8.92
C ILE A 531 15.57 6.17 9.64
N THR A 532 14.24 6.38 9.65
CA THR A 532 13.30 5.51 10.37
C THR A 532 12.97 4.22 9.62
N TRP A 533 12.93 4.25 8.27
CA TRP A 533 12.58 3.12 7.40
C TRP A 533 13.69 2.83 6.38
N PRO A 534 14.79 2.18 6.79
CA PRO A 534 15.94 1.91 5.92
C PRO A 534 15.55 1.15 4.65
N GLY A 535 15.87 1.71 3.48
CA GLY A 535 15.61 1.09 2.18
C GLY A 535 14.22 1.34 1.61
N GLN A 536 13.23 1.83 2.40
CA GLN A 536 11.88 2.10 1.87
C GLN A 536 11.89 3.17 0.77
N ALA A 537 12.70 4.21 0.94
CA ALA A 537 12.78 5.32 0.01
C ALA A 537 13.26 4.91 -1.40
N LEU A 538 13.96 3.78 -1.52
CA LEU A 538 14.48 3.26 -2.79
C LEU A 538 13.37 2.73 -3.71
N THR A 539 12.23 2.32 -3.15
CA THR A 539 11.16 1.59 -3.85
C THR A 539 10.60 2.32 -5.05
N TYR A 540 10.48 3.63 -4.97
CA TYR A 540 9.91 4.50 -6.00
C TYR A 540 10.72 4.46 -7.31
N LYS A 541 11.94 4.95 -7.25
CA LYS A 541 12.77 5.12 -8.45
C LYS A 541 13.29 3.79 -8.97
N MET A 542 13.67 2.85 -8.09
CA MET A 542 14.10 1.52 -8.53
C MET A 542 12.98 0.74 -9.20
N GLY A 543 11.76 0.85 -8.68
CA GLY A 543 10.58 0.24 -9.29
C GLY A 543 10.25 0.83 -10.66
N GLU A 544 10.24 2.16 -10.78
CA GLU A 544 10.06 2.85 -12.07
C GLU A 544 11.12 2.42 -13.10
N LEU A 545 12.39 2.42 -12.71
CA LEU A 545 13.49 2.04 -13.61
C LEU A 545 13.35 0.60 -14.10
N LYS A 546 12.88 -0.32 -13.25
CA LYS A 546 12.61 -1.70 -13.67
C LYS A 546 11.46 -1.79 -14.67
N ILE A 547 10.38 -1.06 -14.45
CA ILE A 547 9.25 -1.02 -15.40
C ILE A 547 9.70 -0.41 -16.74
N LEU A 548 10.48 0.67 -16.73
CA LEU A 548 11.05 1.29 -17.94
C LEU A 548 12.01 0.35 -18.68
N GLU A 549 12.84 -0.40 -17.96
CA GLU A 549 13.72 -1.43 -18.52
C GLU A 549 12.91 -2.51 -19.25
N LEU A 550 11.89 -3.05 -18.59
CA LEU A 550 11.01 -4.08 -19.16
C LEU A 550 10.24 -3.57 -20.37
N ARG A 551 9.76 -2.33 -20.33
CA ARG A 551 9.11 -1.68 -21.46
C ARG A 551 10.07 -1.54 -22.64
N LYS A 552 11.26 -1.03 -22.43
CA LYS A 552 12.29 -0.90 -23.47
C LYS A 552 12.65 -2.25 -24.09
N ARG A 553 12.76 -3.31 -23.28
CA ARG A 553 12.99 -4.68 -23.72
C ARG A 553 11.85 -5.15 -24.63
N ALA A 554 10.61 -4.87 -24.26
CA ALA A 554 9.43 -5.21 -25.03
C ALA A 554 9.37 -4.43 -26.37
N GLU A 555 9.65 -3.14 -26.36
CA GLU A 555 9.74 -2.29 -27.54
C GLU A 555 10.81 -2.81 -28.53
N GLN A 556 11.99 -3.17 -28.01
CA GLN A 556 13.08 -3.72 -28.84
C GLN A 556 12.73 -5.11 -29.41
N ARG A 557 12.09 -5.97 -28.63
CA ARG A 557 11.76 -7.34 -29.04
C ARG A 557 10.63 -7.38 -30.08
N LEU A 558 9.61 -6.56 -29.89
CA LEU A 558 8.39 -6.57 -30.71
C LEU A 558 8.44 -5.57 -31.88
N GLY A 559 9.30 -4.54 -31.82
CA GLY A 559 9.43 -3.53 -32.87
C GLY A 559 8.07 -2.90 -33.20
N ASN A 560 7.68 -2.95 -34.48
CA ASN A 560 6.41 -2.39 -34.96
C ASN A 560 5.15 -3.10 -34.43
N GLN A 561 5.30 -4.26 -33.79
CA GLN A 561 4.19 -4.98 -33.15
C GLN A 561 3.98 -4.58 -31.69
N PHE A 562 4.87 -3.77 -31.12
CA PHE A 562 4.72 -3.31 -29.75
C PHE A 562 3.46 -2.44 -29.59
N ASN A 563 2.67 -2.77 -28.58
CA ASN A 563 1.51 -2.00 -28.17
C ASN A 563 1.59 -1.72 -26.66
N VAL A 564 1.70 -0.47 -26.30
CA VAL A 564 1.81 -0.05 -24.89
C VAL A 564 0.63 -0.52 -24.04
N ARG A 565 -0.56 -0.62 -24.62
CA ARG A 565 -1.76 -1.10 -23.93
C ARG A 565 -1.66 -2.59 -23.56
N ASP A 566 -0.99 -3.41 -24.40
CA ASP A 566 -0.73 -4.81 -24.11
C ASP A 566 0.31 -4.96 -23.01
N PHE A 567 1.37 -4.18 -23.08
CA PHE A 567 2.39 -4.14 -22.05
C PHE A 567 1.81 -3.75 -20.67
N HIS A 568 1.01 -2.69 -20.61
CA HIS A 568 0.36 -2.27 -19.36
C HIS A 568 -0.63 -3.33 -18.84
N ALA A 569 -1.34 -4.03 -19.74
CA ALA A 569 -2.21 -5.13 -19.35
C ALA A 569 -1.44 -6.28 -18.68
N VAL A 570 -0.27 -6.64 -19.23
CA VAL A 570 0.61 -7.67 -18.63
C VAL A 570 1.06 -7.27 -17.22
N ILE A 571 1.37 -6.00 -16.99
CA ILE A 571 1.78 -5.53 -15.65
C ILE A 571 0.58 -5.51 -14.69
N LEU A 572 -0.52 -4.85 -15.06
CA LEU A 572 -1.57 -4.49 -14.13
C LEU A 572 -2.56 -5.61 -13.83
N GLN A 573 -2.93 -6.42 -14.86
CA GLN A 573 -3.92 -7.48 -14.71
C GLN A 573 -3.43 -8.65 -13.84
N ASN A 574 -2.12 -8.74 -13.62
CA ASN A 574 -1.51 -9.74 -12.74
C ASN A 574 -1.34 -9.25 -11.29
N GLY A 575 -1.80 -8.02 -10.96
CA GLY A 575 -1.72 -7.46 -9.62
C GLY A 575 -0.29 -7.20 -9.13
N ARG A 576 -0.17 -6.83 -7.86
CA ARG A 576 1.14 -6.54 -7.24
C ARG A 576 1.94 -7.81 -7.04
N MET A 577 3.24 -7.70 -7.30
CA MET A 577 4.17 -8.82 -7.18
C MET A 577 5.61 -8.34 -6.96
N PRO A 578 6.54 -9.22 -6.59
CA PRO A 578 7.97 -8.93 -6.60
C PRO A 578 8.44 -8.54 -8.01
N LEU A 579 9.40 -7.60 -8.11
CA LEU A 579 9.90 -7.13 -9.41
C LEU A 579 10.61 -8.23 -10.23
N ASN A 580 11.27 -9.18 -9.58
CA ASN A 580 11.85 -10.35 -10.26
C ASN A 580 10.76 -11.26 -10.86
N VAL A 581 9.63 -11.45 -10.17
CA VAL A 581 8.49 -12.20 -10.72
C VAL A 581 7.83 -11.42 -11.85
N LEU A 582 7.73 -10.10 -11.76
CA LEU A 582 7.25 -9.25 -12.85
C LEU A 582 8.10 -9.40 -14.10
N GLU A 583 9.43 -9.43 -13.95
CA GLU A 583 10.37 -9.67 -15.06
C GLU A 583 10.10 -11.00 -15.74
N GLU A 584 9.99 -12.09 -14.99
CA GLU A 584 9.68 -13.41 -15.54
C GLU A 584 8.34 -13.43 -16.33
N ILE A 585 7.33 -12.71 -15.84
CA ILE A 585 6.02 -12.64 -16.49
C ILE A 585 6.09 -11.86 -17.81
N VAL A 586 6.86 -10.78 -17.84
CA VAL A 586 7.08 -10.00 -19.06
C VAL A 586 7.89 -10.81 -20.08
N ASP A 587 8.93 -11.53 -19.65
CA ASP A 587 9.73 -12.37 -20.52
C ASP A 587 8.90 -13.54 -21.08
N ASP A 588 8.09 -14.23 -20.25
CA ASP A 588 7.13 -15.25 -20.71
C ASP A 588 6.12 -14.69 -21.73
N TRP A 589 5.61 -13.48 -21.48
CA TRP A 589 4.73 -12.80 -22.44
C TRP A 589 5.44 -12.52 -23.77
N LEU A 590 6.69 -12.06 -23.75
CA LEU A 590 7.47 -11.77 -24.95
C LEU A 590 7.83 -13.03 -25.75
N GLU A 591 8.09 -14.16 -25.08
CA GLU A 591 8.37 -15.44 -25.71
C GLU A 591 7.14 -16.03 -26.41
N ASN A 592 5.96 -15.84 -25.81
CA ASN A 592 4.69 -16.38 -26.28
C ASN A 592 3.81 -15.32 -26.99
N TYR A 593 4.38 -14.18 -27.36
CA TYR A 593 3.61 -13.11 -27.99
C TYR A 593 3.04 -13.53 -29.35
N VAL A 594 1.72 -13.56 -29.44
CA VAL A 594 1.00 -13.76 -30.71
C VAL A 594 0.43 -12.42 -31.14
N PRO A 595 0.88 -11.84 -32.28
CA PRO A 595 0.29 -10.60 -32.77
C PRO A 595 -1.20 -10.82 -33.03
N MET A 596 -2.03 -9.86 -32.59
CA MET A 596 -3.40 -9.84 -33.10
C MET A 596 -3.33 -9.61 -34.61
N THR A 597 -3.64 -10.63 -35.38
CA THR A 597 -3.88 -10.46 -36.80
C THR A 597 -5.00 -9.46 -36.95
N THR A 598 -4.72 -8.32 -37.58
CA THR A 598 -5.78 -7.45 -38.11
C THR A 598 -6.59 -8.33 -39.05
N GLU A 599 -7.72 -8.86 -38.59
CA GLU A 599 -8.71 -9.40 -39.48
C GLU A 599 -9.13 -8.23 -40.37
N THR A 600 -8.57 -8.22 -41.57
CA THR A 600 -9.12 -7.45 -42.66
C THR A 600 -10.53 -8.00 -42.83
N PRO A 601 -11.59 -7.18 -42.77
CA PRO A 601 -12.94 -7.69 -43.03
C PRO A 601 -12.91 -8.37 -44.37
N THR A 602 -13.02 -9.69 -44.40
CA THR A 602 -13.21 -10.43 -45.62
C THR A 602 -14.56 -10.00 -46.14
N VAL A 603 -14.55 -9.14 -47.16
CA VAL A 603 -15.74 -8.81 -47.91
C VAL A 603 -16.17 -10.12 -48.59
N CYS A 604 -17.11 -10.81 -47.96
CA CYS A 604 -17.80 -11.89 -48.62
C CYS A 604 -18.55 -11.30 -49.83
N SER A 605 -17.99 -11.48 -51.00
CA SER A 605 -18.75 -11.31 -52.23
C SER A 605 -19.87 -12.35 -52.26
N SER A 606 -21.08 -11.89 -51.98
CA SER A 606 -22.29 -12.69 -52.16
C SER A 606 -22.51 -12.99 -53.63
N ALA A 607 -22.30 -14.25 -53.99
CA ALA A 607 -22.88 -14.78 -55.21
C ALA A 607 -24.39 -14.98 -55.03
N GLU A 608 -25.15 -14.44 -55.96
CA GLU A 608 -26.61 -14.55 -56.05
C GLU A 608 -27.07 -16.01 -56.11
N SER A 609 -28.10 -16.36 -55.30
CA SER A 609 -29.09 -17.36 -55.73
C SER A 609 -30.44 -17.11 -55.07
N HIS A 610 -31.39 -16.98 -55.93
CA HIS A 610 -32.84 -16.83 -55.76
C HIS A 610 -33.53 -17.67 -54.69
N GLY A 611 -34.53 -17.07 -54.02
CA GLY A 611 -35.75 -17.81 -53.80
C GLY A 611 -36.46 -17.69 -52.48
N ARG A 612 -37.57 -16.93 -52.56
CA ARG A 612 -38.82 -17.03 -51.78
C ARG A 612 -39.01 -16.32 -50.45
N VAL A 613 -39.84 -15.34 -50.61
CA VAL A 613 -40.71 -14.61 -49.70
C VAL A 613 -41.45 -15.54 -48.69
N LEU A 614 -41.43 -15.20 -47.43
CA LEU A 614 -42.60 -15.35 -46.55
C LEU A 614 -42.65 -14.20 -45.53
N SER A 615 -43.64 -13.35 -45.78
CA SER A 615 -44.06 -12.27 -44.88
C SER A 615 -44.76 -12.86 -43.66
N LEU A 616 -44.45 -12.38 -42.47
CA LEU A 616 -45.42 -12.39 -41.37
C LEU A 616 -45.32 -11.06 -40.59
N VAL A 617 -46.41 -10.32 -40.73
CA VAL A 617 -46.78 -9.10 -40.03
C VAL A 617 -47.38 -9.48 -38.69
N LEU A 618 -47.06 -8.77 -37.64
CA LEU A 618 -47.91 -8.47 -36.45
C LEU A 618 -47.15 -7.48 -35.61
N ALA A 619 -47.44 -6.21 -35.66
CA ALA A 619 -48.48 -5.40 -35.05
C ALA A 619 -48.29 -5.16 -33.53
N THR A 620 -47.75 -3.99 -33.27
CA THR A 620 -48.17 -2.95 -32.27
C THR A 620 -48.93 -3.36 -31.02
N LEU A 621 -48.40 -2.88 -29.88
CA LEU A 621 -49.26 -2.19 -28.89
C LEU A 621 -48.40 -1.22 -28.05
N PHE A 622 -48.58 0.06 -28.33
CA PHE A 622 -48.31 1.20 -27.45
C PHE A 622 -49.42 1.32 -26.41
N LEU A 623 -49.05 1.57 -25.16
CA LEU A 623 -49.92 2.37 -24.27
C LEU A 623 -49.06 3.09 -23.21
N PRO A 624 -49.29 4.39 -23.00
CA PRO A 624 -48.55 5.21 -22.05
C PRO A 624 -49.24 5.18 -20.67
N VAL A 625 -48.46 5.31 -19.61
CA VAL A 625 -48.99 5.68 -18.30
C VAL A 625 -48.37 6.99 -17.83
N ILE A 626 -49.29 7.90 -17.61
CA ILE A 626 -49.19 9.28 -17.21
C ILE A 626 -48.69 9.43 -15.76
N LEU A 627 -47.93 10.49 -15.58
CA LEU A 627 -47.61 11.20 -14.34
C LEU A 627 -48.70 11.22 -13.26
N ARG A 628 -48.29 11.05 -12.01
CA ARG A 628 -48.79 11.94 -10.91
C ARG A 628 -47.69 12.14 -9.86
N SER A 629 -47.37 13.42 -9.68
CA SER A 629 -46.68 14.03 -8.55
C SER A 629 -47.52 13.90 -7.26
N ASN A 630 -46.88 13.77 -6.10
CA ASN A 630 -47.02 14.67 -4.94
C ASN A 630 -46.45 14.00 -3.67
N PHE A 631 -45.73 14.84 -2.97
CA PHE A 631 -45.20 14.90 -1.61
C PHE A 631 -43.85 14.27 -1.38
#